data_dbed381cbcb485e04ceb9a297978d9a3
#
_entry.id   dbed381cbcb485e04ceb9a297978d9a3
#
_cell.length_a   1.000
_cell.length_b   1.000
_cell.length_c   1.000
_cell.angle_alpha   90.00
_cell.angle_beta   90.00
_cell.angle_gamma   90.00
#
_symmetry.space_group_name_H-M   'P 1'
#
loop_
_entity.id
_entity.type
_entity.pdbx_description
1 polymer ?
#
loop_
_entity_poly.entity_id
_entity_poly.type
_entity_poly.pdbx_seq_one_letter_code
_entity_poly.pdbx_strand_id
1 'polypeptide(L)'
;KPVFLLDEPEAFLHPPYARRMGEILGKNFIENESLNNVFISTHSSFLLQGLISSCSEELTIVRLNRDGDMRCAKVLSNKEILSLIDRSDFSAEYLDALFSSEAVLVEGPRDAAVYRKLISEFDTNYSGLFVSVNGKPGFESIKKFYDSAGIRCKVITDFDLLDNNDIFKRVSNLFITTNDKRNEIREVRNSLERFYRELEGCPGGQRDKMPEIVKSHYKHQVYENLPDDLGVSVEEMLRLLAREGLVVLSSGELKSLFEAYGVEYVHGSNKWLTNAFSYMANHSCDELRDIPAVAILLQAFIPEEQRG
;
A
#
# COMPACT_ATOMS: atom_id res chain seq x y z
N LYS A 1 9.11 12.04 -40.88
CA LYS A 1 7.77 11.73 -40.40
C LYS A 1 7.29 12.90 -39.51
N PRO A 2 6.02 13.32 -39.56
CA PRO A 2 5.52 14.38 -38.71
C PRO A 2 5.55 13.97 -37.25
N VAL A 3 5.71 14.93 -36.36
CA VAL A 3 5.59 14.76 -34.89
C VAL A 3 4.30 15.44 -34.48
N PHE A 4 3.45 14.71 -33.79
CA PHE A 4 2.21 15.23 -33.21
C PHE A 4 2.39 15.48 -31.70
N LEU A 5 2.04 16.67 -31.26
CA LEU A 5 2.07 17.07 -29.88
C LEU A 5 0.63 17.37 -29.45
N LEU A 6 0.11 16.60 -28.51
CA LEU A 6 -1.23 16.77 -27.96
C LEU A 6 -1.08 17.14 -26.48
N ASP A 7 -1.55 18.32 -26.15
CA ASP A 7 -1.51 18.83 -24.76
C ASP A 7 -2.88 18.74 -24.16
N GLU A 8 -3.02 17.89 -23.14
CA GLU A 8 -4.27 17.60 -22.42
C GLU A 8 -5.49 17.44 -23.35
N PRO A 9 -5.43 16.52 -24.34
CA PRO A 9 -6.49 16.42 -25.36
C PRO A 9 -7.85 16.05 -24.76
N GLU A 10 -7.88 15.48 -23.57
CA GLU A 10 -9.08 15.14 -22.81
C GLU A 10 -9.66 16.32 -21.99
N ALA A 11 -9.05 17.48 -22.03
CA ALA A 11 -9.52 18.65 -21.27
C ALA A 11 -11.03 18.88 -21.50
N PHE A 12 -11.77 19.08 -20.40
CA PHE A 12 -13.23 19.22 -20.38
C PHE A 12 -14.05 17.97 -20.74
N LEU A 13 -13.43 16.81 -20.98
CA LEU A 13 -14.17 15.58 -21.18
C LEU A 13 -14.53 14.92 -19.83
N HIS A 14 -15.74 14.38 -19.77
CA HIS A 14 -16.15 13.53 -18.66
C HIS A 14 -15.32 12.22 -18.67
N PRO A 15 -14.98 11.62 -17.51
CA PRO A 15 -14.10 10.44 -17.40
C PRO A 15 -14.34 9.32 -18.42
N PRO A 16 -15.58 8.84 -18.68
CA PRO A 16 -15.82 7.80 -19.69
C PRO A 16 -15.44 8.25 -21.11
N TYR A 17 -15.63 9.53 -21.44
CA TYR A 17 -15.24 10.06 -22.76
C TYR A 17 -13.74 10.25 -22.90
N ALA A 18 -13.05 10.64 -21.81
CA ALA A 18 -11.59 10.70 -21.80
C ALA A 18 -10.99 9.29 -22.05
N ARG A 19 -11.54 8.25 -21.39
CA ARG A 19 -11.15 6.86 -21.65
C ARG A 19 -11.40 6.47 -23.11
N ARG A 20 -12.61 6.74 -23.61
CA ARG A 20 -12.96 6.44 -25.00
C ARG A 20 -12.08 7.17 -26.00
N MET A 21 -11.71 8.40 -25.71
CA MET A 21 -10.73 9.15 -26.50
C MET A 21 -9.38 8.45 -26.55
N GLY A 22 -8.86 8.00 -25.40
CA GLY A 22 -7.62 7.23 -25.33
C GLY A 22 -7.68 5.96 -26.18
N GLU A 23 -8.79 5.21 -26.14
CA GLU A 23 -9.00 4.02 -26.97
C GLU A 23 -8.96 4.34 -28.48
N ILE A 24 -9.59 5.43 -28.89
CA ILE A 24 -9.63 5.86 -30.31
C ILE A 24 -8.25 6.32 -30.77
N LEU A 25 -7.57 7.14 -29.96
CA LEU A 25 -6.23 7.61 -30.27
C LEU A 25 -5.25 6.45 -30.38
N GLY A 26 -5.25 5.52 -29.41
CA GLY A 26 -4.36 4.36 -29.43
C GLY A 26 -4.56 3.48 -30.67
N LYS A 27 -5.80 3.18 -31.05
CA LYS A 27 -6.11 2.43 -32.27
C LYS A 27 -5.60 3.15 -33.53
N ASN A 28 -5.87 4.46 -33.63
CA ASN A 28 -5.42 5.24 -34.79
C ASN A 28 -3.88 5.30 -34.88
N PHE A 29 -3.16 5.27 -33.75
CA PHE A 29 -1.69 5.26 -33.73
C PHE A 29 -1.12 3.92 -34.25
N ILE A 30 -1.78 2.80 -33.93
CA ILE A 30 -1.39 1.48 -34.43
C ILE A 30 -1.73 1.33 -35.91
N GLU A 31 -2.90 1.73 -36.36
CA GLU A 31 -3.39 1.57 -37.72
C GLU A 31 -2.68 2.48 -38.73
N ASN A 32 -2.12 3.61 -38.27
CA ASN A 32 -1.43 4.58 -39.13
C ASN A 32 0.08 4.63 -38.84
N GLU A 33 0.88 3.89 -39.61
CA GLU A 33 2.35 3.94 -39.52
C GLU A 33 2.95 5.35 -39.70
N SER A 34 2.20 6.29 -40.31
CA SER A 34 2.60 7.69 -40.44
C SER A 34 2.53 8.49 -39.14
N LEU A 35 1.79 8.02 -38.15
CA LEU A 35 1.59 8.67 -36.83
C LEU A 35 2.55 8.17 -35.75
N ASN A 36 3.66 7.54 -36.11
CA ASN A 36 4.57 6.88 -35.15
C ASN A 36 5.31 7.80 -34.16
N ASN A 37 5.13 9.12 -34.24
CA ASN A 37 5.77 10.07 -33.34
C ASN A 37 4.69 10.99 -32.71
N VAL A 38 3.92 10.44 -31.78
CA VAL A 38 2.89 11.19 -31.05
C VAL A 38 3.30 11.33 -29.59
N PHE A 39 3.29 12.54 -29.08
CA PHE A 39 3.51 12.85 -27.68
C PHE A 39 2.22 13.43 -27.12
N ILE A 40 1.78 12.89 -26.00
CA ILE A 40 0.57 13.33 -25.29
C ILE A 40 0.96 13.73 -23.89
N SER A 41 0.69 14.97 -23.49
CA SER A 41 0.66 15.33 -22.07
C SER A 41 -0.73 15.08 -21.54
N THR A 42 -0.82 14.53 -20.34
CA THR A 42 -2.09 14.28 -19.65
C THR A 42 -1.90 14.21 -18.14
N HIS A 43 -2.94 14.57 -17.40
CA HIS A 43 -3.10 14.30 -15.98
C HIS A 43 -4.30 13.38 -15.70
N SER A 44 -4.86 12.74 -16.74
CA SER A 44 -6.03 11.88 -16.66
C SER A 44 -5.67 10.39 -16.68
N SER A 45 -5.90 9.71 -15.59
CA SER A 45 -5.80 8.25 -15.52
C SER A 45 -6.77 7.56 -16.48
N PHE A 46 -7.92 8.17 -16.77
CA PHE A 46 -8.91 7.64 -17.71
C PHE A 46 -8.41 7.67 -19.15
N LEU A 47 -7.77 8.76 -19.60
CA LEU A 47 -7.15 8.79 -20.92
C LEU A 47 -6.05 7.73 -21.02
N LEU A 48 -5.21 7.63 -19.98
CA LEU A 48 -4.16 6.64 -19.90
C LEU A 48 -4.69 5.21 -19.93
N GLN A 49 -5.79 4.91 -19.23
CA GLN A 49 -6.47 3.60 -19.33
C GLN A 49 -6.90 3.28 -20.76
N GLY A 50 -7.46 4.25 -21.46
CA GLY A 50 -7.86 4.09 -22.87
C GLY A 50 -6.68 3.79 -23.79
N LEU A 51 -5.58 4.52 -23.64
CA LEU A 51 -4.34 4.28 -24.38
C LEU A 51 -3.77 2.89 -24.07
N ILE A 52 -3.63 2.52 -22.80
CA ILE A 52 -3.12 1.21 -22.39
C ILE A 52 -3.98 0.08 -22.96
N SER A 53 -5.30 0.20 -22.94
CA SER A 53 -6.20 -0.84 -23.44
C SER A 53 -6.14 -1.05 -24.95
N SER A 54 -5.59 -0.10 -25.72
CA SER A 54 -5.58 -0.13 -27.18
C SER A 54 -4.20 -0.16 -27.81
N CYS A 55 -3.14 0.27 -27.15
CA CYS A 55 -1.77 0.34 -27.67
C CYS A 55 -0.67 0.09 -26.64
N SER A 56 -0.91 -0.81 -25.67
CA SER A 56 0.04 -1.06 -24.58
C SER A 56 1.44 -1.47 -25.04
N GLU A 57 1.57 -2.17 -26.16
CA GLU A 57 2.86 -2.64 -26.68
C GLU A 57 3.71 -1.51 -27.27
N GLU A 58 3.08 -0.48 -27.80
CA GLU A 58 3.72 0.68 -28.42
C GLU A 58 3.83 1.89 -27.47
N LEU A 59 3.19 1.81 -26.32
CA LEU A 59 3.08 2.92 -25.38
C LEU A 59 4.35 3.02 -24.51
N THR A 60 4.89 4.23 -24.44
CA THR A 60 5.91 4.60 -23.44
C THR A 60 5.34 5.68 -22.53
N ILE A 61 5.36 5.45 -21.25
CA ILE A 61 4.90 6.44 -20.25
C ILE A 61 6.13 7.13 -19.66
N VAL A 62 6.14 8.46 -19.73
CA VAL A 62 7.15 9.29 -19.07
C VAL A 62 6.48 10.07 -17.95
N ARG A 63 6.74 9.66 -16.73
CA ARG A 63 6.24 10.39 -15.56
C ARG A 63 7.18 11.54 -15.22
N LEU A 64 6.65 12.75 -15.20
CA LEU A 64 7.37 13.94 -14.74
C LEU A 64 7.08 14.14 -13.25
N ASN A 65 8.12 14.31 -12.46
CA ASN A 65 8.03 14.53 -11.03
C ASN A 65 8.83 15.77 -10.61
N ARG A 66 8.41 16.39 -9.52
CA ARG A 66 9.14 17.48 -8.86
C ARG A 66 9.52 17.01 -7.46
N ASP A 67 10.80 17.05 -7.16
CA ASP A 67 11.36 16.76 -5.84
C ASP A 67 12.10 18.02 -5.36
N GLY A 68 11.45 18.80 -4.51
CA GLY A 68 11.90 20.15 -4.15
C GLY A 68 12.00 21.04 -5.40
N ASP A 69 13.20 21.53 -5.69
CA ASP A 69 13.48 22.34 -6.89
C ASP A 69 13.93 21.52 -8.10
N MET A 70 14.19 20.22 -7.92
CA MET A 70 14.60 19.34 -9.00
C MET A 70 13.38 18.79 -9.77
N ARG A 71 13.52 18.76 -11.10
CA ARG A 71 12.56 18.10 -11.99
C ARG A 71 13.16 16.78 -12.45
N CYS A 72 12.46 15.69 -12.22
CA CYS A 72 12.88 14.35 -12.58
C CYS A 72 11.88 13.74 -13.57
N ALA A 73 12.40 12.96 -14.52
CA ALA A 73 11.59 12.15 -15.42
C ALA A 73 11.86 10.67 -15.16
N LYS A 74 10.80 9.88 -15.06
CA LYS A 74 10.86 8.43 -14.98
C LYS A 74 10.17 7.83 -16.21
N VAL A 75 10.89 6.96 -16.91
CA VAL A 75 10.37 6.27 -18.09
C VAL A 75 9.93 4.88 -17.67
N LEU A 76 8.66 4.57 -17.88
CA LEU A 76 8.10 3.24 -17.68
C LEU A 76 8.14 2.50 -19.01
N SER A 77 8.80 1.36 -19.01
CA SER A 77 8.88 0.49 -20.18
C SER A 77 7.57 -0.26 -20.41
N ASN A 78 7.33 -0.72 -21.64
CA ASN A 78 6.19 -1.58 -21.96
C ASN A 78 6.09 -2.79 -21.04
N LYS A 79 7.23 -3.41 -20.70
CA LYS A 79 7.27 -4.55 -19.78
C LYS A 79 6.69 -4.23 -18.39
N GLU A 80 6.99 -3.05 -17.87
CA GLU A 80 6.47 -2.61 -16.57
C GLU A 80 4.96 -2.35 -16.65
N ILE A 81 4.50 -1.71 -17.74
CA ILE A 81 3.09 -1.44 -18.00
C ILE A 81 2.32 -2.76 -18.10
N LEU A 82 2.80 -3.68 -18.96
CA LEU A 82 2.18 -4.99 -19.17
C LEU A 82 2.14 -5.81 -17.87
N SER A 83 3.22 -5.79 -17.08
CA SER A 83 3.25 -6.48 -15.78
C SER A 83 2.20 -5.99 -14.78
N LEU A 84 1.74 -4.75 -14.93
CA LEU A 84 0.66 -4.19 -14.12
C LEU A 84 -0.72 -4.62 -14.64
N ILE A 85 -0.96 -4.50 -15.96
CA ILE A 85 -2.29 -4.74 -16.56
C ILE A 85 -2.64 -6.22 -16.72
N ASP A 86 -1.65 -7.10 -16.87
CA ASP A 86 -1.83 -8.55 -17.00
C ASP A 86 -2.20 -9.22 -15.67
N ARG A 87 -2.25 -8.45 -14.59
CA ARG A 87 -2.69 -8.97 -13.30
C ARG A 87 -4.18 -9.24 -13.30
N SER A 88 -4.58 -10.39 -12.75
CA SER A 88 -5.99 -10.76 -12.60
C SER A 88 -6.79 -9.83 -11.70
N ASP A 89 -6.09 -9.05 -10.83
CA ASP A 89 -6.66 -8.09 -9.90
C ASP A 89 -6.39 -6.63 -10.31
N PHE A 90 -6.06 -6.39 -11.60
CA PHE A 90 -5.80 -5.03 -12.08
C PHE A 90 -6.99 -4.09 -11.79
N SER A 91 -6.68 -2.97 -11.17
CA SER A 91 -7.63 -1.88 -10.90
C SER A 91 -7.15 -0.60 -11.55
N ALA A 92 -8.10 0.17 -12.07
CA ALA A 92 -7.84 1.50 -12.60
C ALA A 92 -7.19 2.45 -11.57
N GLU A 93 -7.48 2.24 -10.27
CA GLU A 93 -6.89 2.99 -9.16
C GLU A 93 -5.35 2.89 -9.13
N TYR A 94 -4.77 1.81 -9.67
CA TYR A 94 -3.32 1.68 -9.75
C TYR A 94 -2.69 2.75 -10.66
N LEU A 95 -3.42 3.19 -11.67
CA LEU A 95 -2.97 4.26 -12.58
C LEU A 95 -3.15 5.65 -11.99
N ASP A 96 -4.12 5.83 -11.08
CA ASP A 96 -4.33 7.13 -10.41
C ASP A 96 -3.09 7.53 -9.59
N ALA A 97 -2.38 6.56 -9.02
CA ALA A 97 -1.17 6.81 -8.26
C ALA A 97 -0.01 7.38 -9.12
N LEU A 98 -0.03 7.20 -10.44
CA LEU A 98 0.95 7.82 -11.32
C LEU A 98 0.90 9.36 -11.27
N PHE A 99 -0.22 9.92 -10.85
CA PHE A 99 -0.43 11.37 -10.70
C PHE A 99 -0.25 11.86 -9.25
N SER A 100 0.06 10.95 -8.31
CA SER A 100 0.33 11.27 -6.91
C SER A 100 1.81 11.28 -6.60
N SER A 101 2.23 12.06 -5.60
CA SER A 101 3.60 12.06 -5.10
C SER A 101 3.91 10.86 -4.21
N GLU A 102 2.87 10.28 -3.58
CA GLU A 102 2.96 9.15 -2.67
C GLU A 102 1.74 8.24 -2.81
N ALA A 103 1.95 6.93 -2.71
CA ALA A 103 0.91 5.93 -2.65
C ALA A 103 1.01 5.13 -1.34
N VAL A 104 -0.14 4.81 -0.74
CA VAL A 104 -0.26 3.95 0.43
C VAL A 104 -1.02 2.70 0.03
N LEU A 105 -0.32 1.58 -0.03
CA LEU A 105 -0.93 0.29 -0.36
C LEU A 105 -1.59 -0.31 0.87
N VAL A 106 -2.80 -0.79 0.73
CA VAL A 106 -3.58 -1.45 1.77
C VAL A 106 -4.25 -2.71 1.24
N GLU A 107 -4.66 -3.62 2.12
CA GLU A 107 -5.21 -4.93 1.70
C GLU A 107 -6.56 -4.81 1.00
N GLY A 108 -7.42 -3.91 1.47
CA GLY A 108 -8.78 -3.77 0.96
C GLY A 108 -9.34 -2.34 0.98
N PRO A 109 -10.50 -2.12 0.35
CA PRO A 109 -11.13 -0.79 0.29
C PRO A 109 -11.55 -0.23 1.66
N ARG A 110 -11.89 -1.11 2.61
CA ARG A 110 -12.23 -0.70 3.99
C ARG A 110 -11.01 -0.15 4.71
N ASP A 111 -9.86 -0.81 4.54
CA ASP A 111 -8.58 -0.37 5.07
C ASP A 111 -8.24 1.02 4.54
N ALA A 112 -8.37 1.21 3.22
CA ALA A 112 -8.15 2.51 2.58
C ALA A 112 -9.01 3.61 3.19
N ALA A 113 -10.29 3.33 3.44
CA ALA A 113 -11.22 4.31 4.01
C ALA A 113 -10.84 4.68 5.45
N VAL A 114 -10.53 3.68 6.29
CA VAL A 114 -10.18 3.89 7.71
C VAL A 114 -8.86 4.63 7.85
N TYR A 115 -7.81 4.16 7.16
CA TYR A 115 -6.49 4.80 7.29
C TYR A 115 -6.47 6.19 6.69
N ARG A 116 -7.16 6.44 5.58
CA ARG A 116 -7.31 7.79 5.03
C ARG A 116 -7.96 8.72 6.06
N LYS A 117 -9.04 8.28 6.70
CA LYS A 117 -9.72 9.06 7.74
C LYS A 117 -8.80 9.28 8.93
N LEU A 118 -8.16 8.23 9.44
CA LEU A 118 -7.26 8.32 10.59
C LEU A 118 -6.09 9.29 10.33
N ILE A 119 -5.42 9.16 9.19
CA ILE A 119 -4.30 10.06 8.84
C ILE A 119 -4.78 11.51 8.68
N SER A 120 -5.98 11.73 8.13
CA SER A 120 -6.52 13.08 7.97
C SER A 120 -6.84 13.79 9.29
N GLU A 121 -6.99 13.06 10.40
CA GLU A 121 -7.12 13.68 11.73
C GLU A 121 -5.79 14.32 12.19
N PHE A 122 -4.65 13.75 11.79
CA PHE A 122 -3.31 14.24 12.16
C PHE A 122 -2.69 15.18 11.14
N ASP A 123 -2.98 14.97 9.86
CA ASP A 123 -2.51 15.80 8.75
C ASP A 123 -3.64 16.02 7.74
N THR A 124 -4.33 17.15 7.89
CA THR A 124 -5.44 17.53 7.00
C THR A 124 -5.01 17.80 5.56
N ASN A 125 -3.72 18.03 5.32
CA ASN A 125 -3.14 18.30 4.00
C ASN A 125 -2.50 17.05 3.37
N TYR A 126 -2.59 15.89 4.03
CA TYR A 126 -2.02 14.67 3.50
C TYR A 126 -2.66 14.31 2.14
N SER A 127 -1.82 14.28 1.11
CA SER A 127 -2.23 14.09 -0.29
C SER A 127 -1.85 12.73 -0.89
N GLY A 128 -1.34 11.81 -0.07
CA GLY A 128 -1.02 10.45 -0.51
C GLY A 128 -2.27 9.66 -0.92
N LEU A 129 -2.18 8.91 -2.01
CA LEU A 129 -3.27 8.08 -2.51
C LEU A 129 -3.29 6.72 -1.82
N PHE A 130 -4.40 6.36 -1.19
CA PHE A 130 -4.62 5.02 -0.64
C PHE A 130 -5.15 4.09 -1.72
N VAL A 131 -4.42 3.00 -1.98
CA VAL A 131 -4.67 2.05 -3.06
C VAL A 131 -4.88 0.65 -2.49
N SER A 132 -6.02 0.04 -2.77
CA SER A 132 -6.32 -1.34 -2.39
C SER A 132 -5.67 -2.32 -3.37
N VAL A 133 -4.88 -3.28 -2.85
CA VAL A 133 -4.16 -4.26 -3.67
C VAL A 133 -4.77 -5.67 -3.66
N ASN A 134 -5.99 -5.81 -3.13
CA ASN A 134 -6.70 -7.09 -3.04
C ASN A 134 -5.89 -8.21 -2.35
N GLY A 135 -5.30 -7.86 -1.21
CA GLY A 135 -4.57 -8.78 -0.33
C GLY A 135 -3.04 -8.72 -0.46
N LYS A 136 -2.37 -9.36 0.50
CA LYS A 136 -0.91 -9.28 0.71
C LYS A 136 -0.02 -9.63 -0.50
N PRO A 137 -0.36 -10.63 -1.36
CA PRO A 137 0.46 -10.94 -2.53
C PRO A 137 0.59 -9.77 -3.53
N GLY A 138 -0.35 -8.83 -3.51
CA GLY A 138 -0.35 -7.66 -4.38
C GLY A 138 0.72 -6.63 -4.04
N PHE A 139 1.11 -6.53 -2.77
CA PHE A 139 2.05 -5.49 -2.32
C PHE A 139 3.37 -5.47 -3.09
N GLU A 140 3.99 -6.64 -3.29
CA GLU A 140 5.31 -6.72 -3.92
C GLU A 140 5.30 -6.16 -5.34
N SER A 141 4.38 -6.60 -6.16
CA SER A 141 4.34 -6.22 -7.59
C SER A 141 3.93 -4.77 -7.80
N ILE A 142 2.93 -4.29 -7.04
CA ILE A 142 2.46 -2.90 -7.14
C ILE A 142 3.55 -1.95 -6.62
N LYS A 143 4.19 -2.27 -5.48
CA LYS A 143 5.28 -1.43 -4.97
C LYS A 143 6.45 -1.36 -5.97
N LYS A 144 6.87 -2.48 -6.56
CA LYS A 144 7.93 -2.47 -7.57
C LYS A 144 7.58 -1.60 -8.78
N PHE A 145 6.32 -1.64 -9.24
CA PHE A 145 5.84 -0.78 -10.30
C PHE A 145 5.90 0.71 -9.89
N TYR A 146 5.44 1.05 -8.68
CA TYR A 146 5.51 2.43 -8.20
C TYR A 146 6.94 2.92 -7.96
N ASP A 147 7.82 2.06 -7.48
CA ASP A 147 9.25 2.39 -7.35
C ASP A 147 9.88 2.71 -8.71
N SER A 148 9.56 1.92 -9.76
CA SER A 148 10.04 2.21 -11.12
C SER A 148 9.48 3.52 -11.67
N ALA A 149 8.25 3.86 -11.30
CA ALA A 149 7.62 5.15 -11.63
C ALA A 149 8.14 6.33 -10.78
N GLY A 150 8.98 6.07 -9.79
CA GLY A 150 9.48 7.10 -8.86
C GLY A 150 8.40 7.66 -7.94
N ILE A 151 7.43 6.82 -7.55
CA ILE A 151 6.39 7.15 -6.58
C ILE A 151 6.84 6.63 -5.21
N ARG A 152 6.84 7.50 -4.20
CA ARG A 152 7.05 7.05 -2.83
C ARG A 152 5.91 6.13 -2.43
N CYS A 153 6.24 4.96 -1.88
CA CYS A 153 5.23 3.95 -1.61
C CYS A 153 5.35 3.42 -0.18
N LYS A 154 4.27 3.52 0.57
CA LYS A 154 4.11 2.91 1.89
C LYS A 154 3.16 1.72 1.80
N VAL A 155 3.22 0.84 2.77
CA VAL A 155 2.31 -0.31 2.93
C VAL A 155 1.74 -0.29 4.34
N ILE A 156 0.43 -0.50 4.48
CA ILE A 156 -0.20 -0.79 5.76
C ILE A 156 -0.89 -2.15 5.62
N THR A 157 -0.61 -3.05 6.54
CA THR A 157 -1.09 -4.43 6.52
C THR A 157 -1.40 -4.93 7.92
N ASP A 158 -2.24 -5.94 8.02
CA ASP A 158 -2.54 -6.63 9.27
C ASP A 158 -1.32 -7.39 9.81
N PHE A 159 -1.31 -7.69 11.10
CA PHE A 159 -0.22 -8.38 11.78
C PHE A 159 0.02 -9.79 11.23
N ASP A 160 -0.99 -10.42 10.65
CA ASP A 160 -0.89 -11.74 10.05
C ASP A 160 -0.04 -11.78 8.76
N LEU A 161 0.54 -10.64 8.30
CA LEU A 161 1.66 -10.64 7.37
C LEU A 161 2.83 -11.49 7.91
N LEU A 162 3.00 -11.50 9.23
CA LEU A 162 4.09 -12.23 9.91
C LEU A 162 3.88 -13.76 9.94
N ASP A 163 2.66 -14.24 9.72
CA ASP A 163 2.36 -15.68 9.73
C ASP A 163 2.97 -16.41 8.52
N ASN A 164 3.14 -15.71 7.41
CA ASN A 164 3.70 -16.25 6.18
C ASN A 164 5.12 -15.74 5.92
N ASN A 165 6.11 -16.57 6.26
CA ASN A 165 7.52 -16.20 6.15
C ASN A 165 7.93 -15.77 4.73
N ASP A 166 7.39 -16.40 3.69
CA ASP A 166 7.76 -16.08 2.30
C ASP A 166 7.19 -14.74 1.84
N ILE A 167 5.93 -14.46 2.19
CA ILE A 167 5.30 -13.18 1.87
C ILE A 167 5.97 -12.07 2.70
N PHE A 168 6.12 -12.27 4.01
CA PHE A 168 6.78 -11.32 4.89
C PHE A 168 8.19 -10.95 4.40
N LYS A 169 9.01 -11.96 4.07
CA LYS A 169 10.37 -11.76 3.55
C LYS A 169 10.37 -10.96 2.25
N ARG A 170 9.47 -11.26 1.31
CA ARG A 170 9.38 -10.54 0.04
C ARG A 170 8.97 -9.10 0.23
N VAL A 171 7.94 -8.86 1.04
CA VAL A 171 7.43 -7.50 1.29
C VAL A 171 8.42 -6.68 2.11
N SER A 172 8.95 -7.21 3.23
CA SER A 172 9.90 -6.47 4.08
C SER A 172 11.19 -6.11 3.36
N ASN A 173 11.70 -6.99 2.48
CA ASN A 173 12.90 -6.71 1.69
C ASN A 173 12.76 -5.54 0.70
N LEU A 174 11.53 -5.11 0.38
CA LEU A 174 11.29 -3.91 -0.44
C LEU A 174 11.53 -2.61 0.34
N PHE A 175 11.53 -2.67 1.65
CA PHE A 175 11.69 -1.52 2.54
C PHE A 175 13.04 -1.54 3.26
N ILE A 176 13.47 -2.70 3.70
CA ILE A 176 14.71 -2.86 4.44
C ILE A 176 15.86 -3.18 3.49
N THR A 177 16.83 -2.28 3.39
CA THR A 177 17.93 -2.38 2.42
C THR A 177 19.18 -3.08 2.98
N THR A 178 19.43 -2.97 4.31
CA THR A 178 20.63 -3.54 4.95
C THR A 178 20.41 -4.98 5.42
N ASN A 179 21.44 -5.81 5.26
CA ASN A 179 21.36 -7.22 5.66
C ASN A 179 21.24 -7.40 7.18
N ASP A 180 21.88 -6.53 7.97
CA ASP A 180 21.84 -6.60 9.43
C ASP A 180 20.41 -6.40 9.94
N LYS A 181 19.73 -5.32 9.51
CA LYS A 181 18.32 -5.10 9.84
C LYS A 181 17.40 -6.23 9.37
N ARG A 182 17.66 -6.79 8.16
CA ARG A 182 16.90 -7.95 7.66
C ARG A 182 17.05 -9.18 8.55
N ASN A 183 18.24 -9.43 9.05
CA ASN A 183 18.50 -10.57 9.95
C ASN A 183 17.83 -10.35 11.31
N GLU A 184 17.99 -9.17 11.89
CA GLU A 184 17.35 -8.79 13.15
C GLU A 184 15.82 -8.99 13.10
N ILE A 185 15.14 -8.41 12.08
CA ILE A 185 13.71 -8.55 11.87
C ILE A 185 13.32 -10.03 11.73
N ARG A 186 14.12 -10.82 11.01
CA ARG A 186 13.85 -12.24 10.82
C ARG A 186 13.98 -13.03 12.12
N GLU A 187 14.97 -12.71 12.95
CA GLU A 187 15.17 -13.36 14.24
C GLU A 187 14.01 -13.11 15.19
N VAL A 188 13.54 -11.86 15.28
CA VAL A 188 12.38 -11.50 16.11
C VAL A 188 11.12 -12.22 15.60
N ARG A 189 10.85 -12.17 14.30
CA ARG A 189 9.71 -12.87 13.68
C ARG A 189 9.76 -14.38 13.95
N ASN A 190 10.94 -15.02 13.84
CA ASN A 190 11.10 -16.44 14.06
C ASN A 190 10.94 -16.82 15.54
N SER A 191 11.38 -15.97 16.45
CA SER A 191 11.18 -16.13 17.89
C SER A 191 9.70 -16.05 18.25
N LEU A 192 8.96 -15.12 17.63
CA LEU A 192 7.50 -15.00 17.79
C LEU A 192 6.76 -16.26 17.28
N GLU A 193 7.13 -16.76 16.09
CA GLU A 193 6.55 -18.00 15.55
C GLU A 193 6.81 -19.19 16.47
N ARG A 194 8.04 -19.31 16.97
CA ARG A 194 8.41 -20.40 17.89
C ARG A 194 7.59 -20.33 19.17
N PHE A 195 7.45 -19.14 19.74
CA PHE A 195 6.66 -18.93 20.96
C PHE A 195 5.19 -19.38 20.76
N TYR A 196 4.53 -18.93 19.71
CA TYR A 196 3.14 -19.32 19.45
C TYR A 196 2.96 -20.82 19.18
N ARG A 197 3.94 -21.45 18.51
CA ARG A 197 3.94 -22.91 18.29
C ARG A 197 4.11 -23.69 19.60
N GLU A 198 4.96 -23.22 20.49
CA GLU A 198 5.19 -23.82 21.81
C GLU A 198 3.96 -23.65 22.69
N LEU A 199 3.34 -22.48 22.70
CA LEU A 199 2.11 -22.18 23.44
C LEU A 199 0.98 -23.13 23.06
N GLU A 200 0.83 -23.43 21.80
CA GLU A 200 -0.21 -24.33 21.27
C GLU A 200 0.19 -25.82 21.23
N GLY A 201 1.34 -26.14 21.79
CA GLY A 201 1.83 -27.55 21.78
C GLY A 201 2.07 -28.12 20.37
N CYS A 202 2.35 -27.26 19.41
CA CYS A 202 2.63 -27.60 18.01
C CYS A 202 4.11 -27.39 17.64
N PRO A 203 5.08 -27.99 18.35
CA PRO A 203 6.49 -27.79 18.03
C PRO A 203 6.77 -28.37 16.64
N GLY A 204 7.24 -27.52 15.73
CA GLY A 204 7.57 -27.90 14.36
C GLY A 204 8.62 -26.95 13.77
N GLY A 205 9.24 -27.35 12.67
CA GLY A 205 10.24 -26.52 12.00
C GLY A 205 9.58 -25.42 11.15
N GLN A 206 10.34 -24.36 10.83
CA GLN A 206 9.91 -23.26 9.97
C GLN A 206 9.44 -23.68 8.56
N ARG A 207 9.74 -24.91 8.14
CA ARG A 207 9.33 -25.49 6.85
C ARG A 207 7.96 -26.16 6.91
N ASP A 208 7.44 -26.41 8.11
CA ASP A 208 6.14 -27.05 8.28
C ASP A 208 5.03 -26.01 8.12
N LYS A 209 3.92 -26.41 7.47
CA LYS A 209 2.75 -25.54 7.35
C LYS A 209 2.30 -25.09 8.75
N MET A 210 2.10 -23.78 8.91
CA MET A 210 1.65 -23.23 10.18
C MET A 210 0.22 -23.69 10.50
N PRO A 211 -0.03 -24.28 11.69
CA PRO A 211 -1.37 -24.68 12.10
C PRO A 211 -2.32 -23.48 12.21
N GLU A 212 -3.60 -23.67 11.91
CA GLU A 212 -4.59 -22.58 11.98
C GLU A 212 -4.75 -21.99 13.39
N ILE A 213 -4.59 -22.81 14.44
CA ILE A 213 -4.60 -22.31 15.83
C ILE A 213 -3.44 -21.35 16.09
N VAL A 214 -2.26 -21.63 15.56
CA VAL A 214 -1.10 -20.72 15.67
C VAL A 214 -1.34 -19.43 14.89
N LYS A 215 -1.96 -19.50 13.72
CA LYS A 215 -2.30 -18.32 12.92
C LYS A 215 -3.33 -17.41 13.61
N SER A 216 -4.20 -17.95 14.45
CA SER A 216 -5.18 -17.14 15.15
C SER A 216 -4.55 -16.10 16.08
N HIS A 217 -3.37 -16.41 16.65
CA HIS A 217 -2.62 -15.46 17.48
C HIS A 217 -2.20 -14.21 16.69
N TYR A 218 -1.83 -14.37 15.43
CA TYR A 218 -1.46 -13.22 14.58
C TYR A 218 -2.65 -12.32 14.23
N LYS A 219 -3.88 -12.76 14.46
CA LYS A 219 -5.09 -11.99 14.12
C LYS A 219 -5.72 -11.32 15.34
N HIS A 220 -5.79 -12.01 16.46
CA HIS A 220 -6.64 -11.61 17.58
C HIS A 220 -5.94 -11.53 18.91
N GLN A 221 -4.78 -12.18 19.07
CA GLN A 221 -4.13 -12.38 20.36
C GLN A 221 -2.63 -12.06 20.31
N VAL A 222 -2.28 -11.01 19.59
CA VAL A 222 -0.88 -10.67 19.23
C VAL A 222 0.06 -10.64 20.44
N TYR A 223 -0.38 -10.07 21.56
CA TYR A 223 0.43 -9.92 22.78
C TYR A 223 -0.03 -10.84 23.92
N GLU A 224 -1.00 -11.71 23.69
CA GLU A 224 -1.51 -12.58 24.75
C GLU A 224 -0.45 -13.59 25.17
N ASN A 225 -0.15 -13.59 26.49
CA ASN A 225 0.88 -14.43 27.11
C ASN A 225 2.32 -14.25 26.57
N LEU A 226 2.58 -13.18 25.81
CA LEU A 226 3.90 -12.93 25.25
C LEU A 226 4.87 -12.53 26.40
N PRO A 227 6.09 -13.13 26.48
CA PRO A 227 7.11 -12.67 27.43
C PRO A 227 7.46 -11.20 27.18
N ASP A 228 7.69 -10.43 28.26
CA ASP A 228 7.91 -8.98 28.16
C ASP A 228 9.07 -8.62 27.23
N ASP A 229 10.18 -9.36 27.29
CA ASP A 229 11.36 -9.15 26.44
C ASP A 229 11.07 -9.41 24.94
N LEU A 230 10.26 -10.42 24.65
CA LEU A 230 9.84 -10.71 23.28
C LEU A 230 8.80 -9.66 22.81
N GLY A 231 7.90 -9.23 23.68
CA GLY A 231 6.94 -8.16 23.39
C GLY A 231 7.63 -6.86 23.01
N VAL A 232 8.63 -6.44 23.78
CA VAL A 232 9.47 -5.26 23.47
C VAL A 232 10.18 -5.43 22.13
N SER A 233 10.81 -6.59 21.88
CA SER A 233 11.50 -6.84 20.60
C SER A 233 10.56 -6.80 19.40
N VAL A 234 9.33 -7.32 19.54
CA VAL A 234 8.30 -7.24 18.50
C VAL A 234 7.89 -5.79 18.24
N GLU A 235 7.66 -5.01 19.29
CA GLU A 235 7.29 -3.60 19.14
C GLU A 235 8.41 -2.79 18.47
N GLU A 236 9.66 -2.98 18.85
CA GLU A 236 10.81 -2.34 18.22
C GLU A 236 10.92 -2.71 16.74
N MET A 237 10.72 -3.97 16.39
CA MET A 237 10.67 -4.44 15.01
C MET A 237 9.55 -3.72 14.23
N LEU A 238 8.34 -3.61 14.78
CA LEU A 238 7.23 -2.93 14.13
C LEU A 238 7.50 -1.44 13.91
N ARG A 239 8.09 -0.77 14.90
CA ARG A 239 8.51 0.63 14.80
C ARG A 239 9.59 0.83 13.73
N LEU A 240 10.57 -0.08 13.65
CA LEU A 240 11.59 -0.05 12.62
C LEU A 240 10.98 -0.19 11.22
N LEU A 241 10.09 -1.17 11.03
CA LEU A 241 9.39 -1.38 9.76
C LEU A 241 8.55 -0.15 9.37
N ALA A 242 7.81 0.44 10.31
CA ALA A 242 6.98 1.62 10.06
C ALA A 242 7.80 2.83 9.63
N ARG A 243 8.96 3.09 10.23
CA ARG A 243 9.87 4.17 9.82
C ARG A 243 10.38 4.02 8.40
N GLU A 244 10.55 2.79 7.95
CA GLU A 244 10.95 2.49 6.56
C GLU A 244 9.76 2.46 5.58
N GLY A 245 8.53 2.65 6.07
CA GLY A 245 7.30 2.73 5.26
C GLY A 245 6.47 1.44 5.20
N LEU A 246 6.83 0.39 5.94
CA LEU A 246 6.04 -0.82 6.09
C LEU A 246 5.37 -0.83 7.47
N VAL A 247 4.12 -0.45 7.54
CA VAL A 247 3.31 -0.50 8.75
C VAL A 247 2.65 -1.86 8.88
N VAL A 248 2.96 -2.59 9.94
CA VAL A 248 2.27 -3.81 10.33
C VAL A 248 1.51 -3.52 11.62
N LEU A 249 0.18 -3.75 11.62
CA LEU A 249 -0.68 -3.38 12.74
C LEU A 249 -0.38 -4.22 13.99
N SER A 250 0.01 -3.58 15.07
CA SER A 250 0.24 -4.27 16.34
C SER A 250 -1.05 -4.77 17.01
N SER A 251 -2.21 -4.28 16.63
CA SER A 251 -3.51 -4.75 17.13
C SER A 251 -4.01 -6.06 16.51
N GLY A 252 -3.32 -6.60 15.53
CA GLY A 252 -3.76 -7.76 14.76
C GLY A 252 -4.38 -7.37 13.43
N GLU A 253 -5.70 -7.39 13.34
CA GLU A 253 -6.46 -6.97 12.16
C GLU A 253 -7.00 -5.53 12.30
N LEU A 254 -7.36 -4.90 11.18
CA LEU A 254 -7.96 -3.57 11.17
C LEU A 254 -9.14 -3.44 12.15
N LYS A 255 -10.01 -4.43 12.23
CA LYS A 255 -11.18 -4.39 13.13
C LYS A 255 -10.80 -4.33 14.61
N SER A 256 -9.65 -4.85 14.99
CA SER A 256 -9.13 -4.81 16.37
C SER A 256 -8.48 -3.47 16.73
N LEU A 257 -8.30 -2.57 15.78
CA LEU A 257 -7.62 -1.28 16.00
C LEU A 257 -8.29 -0.45 17.12
N PHE A 258 -9.61 -0.48 17.20
CA PHE A 258 -10.40 0.28 18.17
C PHE A 258 -11.25 -0.62 19.09
N GLU A 259 -11.07 -1.94 19.05
CA GLU A 259 -11.89 -2.88 19.83
C GLU A 259 -11.73 -2.68 21.36
N ALA A 260 -10.48 -2.52 21.79
CA ALA A 260 -10.18 -2.23 23.21
C ALA A 260 -10.78 -0.89 23.71
N TYR A 261 -11.24 -0.05 22.80
CA TYR A 261 -11.81 1.28 23.05
C TYR A 261 -13.33 1.30 22.81
N GLY A 262 -13.98 0.13 22.79
CA GLY A 262 -15.43 -0.01 22.73
C GLY A 262 -16.04 0.06 21.32
N VAL A 263 -15.25 -0.01 20.26
CA VAL A 263 -15.73 -0.08 18.88
C VAL A 263 -15.85 -1.55 18.48
N GLU A 264 -16.97 -2.18 18.85
CA GLU A 264 -17.19 -3.60 18.58
C GLU A 264 -17.37 -3.90 17.08
N TYR A 265 -16.74 -4.98 16.61
CA TYR A 265 -16.96 -5.51 15.28
C TYR A 265 -18.21 -6.40 15.24
N VAL A 266 -19.15 -6.06 14.35
CA VAL A 266 -20.35 -6.87 14.08
C VAL A 266 -20.22 -7.49 12.68
N HIS A 267 -20.10 -8.81 12.64
CA HIS A 267 -19.95 -9.55 11.38
C HIS A 267 -21.12 -9.28 10.41
N GLY A 268 -20.79 -9.04 9.14
CA GLY A 268 -21.80 -8.78 8.09
C GLY A 268 -22.46 -7.41 8.13
N SER A 269 -22.01 -6.52 9.03
CA SER A 269 -22.54 -5.16 9.18
C SER A 269 -21.50 -4.10 8.87
N ASN A 270 -21.91 -3.02 8.20
CA ASN A 270 -21.08 -1.83 8.04
C ASN A 270 -21.08 -0.93 9.30
N LYS A 271 -21.78 -1.31 10.36
CA LYS A 271 -21.87 -0.55 11.61
C LYS A 271 -20.49 -0.30 12.23
N TRP A 272 -19.60 -1.30 12.16
CA TRP A 272 -18.23 -1.12 12.65
C TRP A 272 -17.53 0.07 12.00
N LEU A 273 -17.59 0.19 10.67
CA LEU A 273 -16.95 1.30 9.94
C LEU A 273 -17.52 2.66 10.39
N THR A 274 -18.84 2.75 10.53
CA THR A 274 -19.52 3.96 11.03
C THR A 274 -19.09 4.27 12.46
N ASN A 275 -19.02 3.25 13.33
CA ASN A 275 -18.59 3.40 14.71
C ASN A 275 -17.10 3.82 14.80
N ALA A 276 -16.23 3.24 14.00
CA ALA A 276 -14.81 3.63 13.91
C ALA A 276 -14.65 5.09 13.47
N PHE A 277 -15.41 5.53 12.47
CA PHE A 277 -15.39 6.93 12.03
C PHE A 277 -15.93 7.88 13.10
N SER A 278 -17.00 7.49 13.78
CA SER A 278 -17.55 8.27 14.91
C SER A 278 -16.57 8.33 16.07
N TYR A 279 -15.87 7.22 16.37
CA TYR A 279 -14.84 7.19 17.39
C TYR A 279 -13.72 8.19 17.05
N MET A 280 -13.14 8.13 15.86
CA MET A 280 -12.09 9.05 15.43
C MET A 280 -12.53 10.52 15.45
N ALA A 281 -13.78 10.82 15.04
CA ALA A 281 -14.29 12.18 15.03
C ALA A 281 -14.58 12.76 16.45
N ASN A 282 -14.77 11.91 17.44
CA ASN A 282 -15.11 12.34 18.80
C ASN A 282 -13.91 12.34 19.78
N HIS A 283 -12.73 11.91 19.32
CA HIS A 283 -11.51 11.89 20.13
C HIS A 283 -10.46 12.84 19.53
N SER A 284 -9.71 13.47 20.42
CA SER A 284 -8.60 14.34 20.04
C SER A 284 -7.45 13.56 19.40
N CYS A 285 -6.56 14.27 18.69
CA CYS A 285 -5.35 13.66 18.13
C CYS A 285 -4.47 13.02 19.21
N ASP A 286 -4.42 13.59 20.41
CA ASP A 286 -3.63 13.04 21.51
C ASP A 286 -4.22 11.72 22.01
N GLU A 287 -5.54 11.65 22.23
CA GLU A 287 -6.23 10.41 22.59
C GLU A 287 -6.08 9.32 21.54
N LEU A 288 -6.16 9.67 20.26
CA LEU A 288 -5.93 8.72 19.17
C LEU A 288 -4.47 8.27 19.11
N ARG A 289 -3.50 9.15 19.41
CA ARG A 289 -2.07 8.84 19.45
C ARG A 289 -1.71 7.88 20.59
N ASP A 290 -2.44 7.94 21.72
CA ASP A 290 -2.25 7.04 22.86
C ASP A 290 -2.61 5.58 22.55
N ILE A 291 -3.29 5.32 21.44
CA ILE A 291 -3.54 3.96 20.93
C ILE A 291 -2.22 3.38 20.38
N PRO A 292 -1.65 2.30 20.95
CA PRO A 292 -0.31 1.81 20.57
C PRO A 292 -0.18 1.51 19.07
N ALA A 293 -1.20 0.92 18.48
CA ALA A 293 -1.19 0.61 17.03
C ALA A 293 -1.23 1.88 16.18
N VAL A 294 -1.93 2.92 16.61
CA VAL A 294 -1.94 4.23 15.95
C VAL A 294 -0.58 4.92 16.10
N ALA A 295 0.02 4.88 17.29
CA ALA A 295 1.34 5.44 17.52
C ALA A 295 2.43 4.82 16.62
N ILE A 296 2.38 3.52 16.38
CA ILE A 296 3.28 2.83 15.44
C ILE A 296 2.98 3.26 14.00
N LEU A 297 1.71 3.29 13.60
CA LEU A 297 1.28 3.70 12.27
C LEU A 297 1.78 5.12 11.93
N LEU A 298 1.63 6.04 12.85
CA LEU A 298 2.02 7.44 12.66
C LEU A 298 3.53 7.63 12.42
N GLN A 299 4.37 6.68 12.79
CA GLN A 299 5.81 6.73 12.49
C GLN A 299 6.11 6.71 10.98
N ALA A 300 5.22 6.16 10.17
CA ALA A 300 5.35 6.19 8.73
C ALA A 300 4.90 7.51 8.09
N PHE A 301 4.06 8.30 8.78
CA PHE A 301 3.36 9.44 8.17
C PHE A 301 3.80 10.79 8.72
N ILE A 302 4.20 10.85 9.98
CA ILE A 302 4.57 12.10 10.65
C ILE A 302 6.09 12.15 10.86
N PRO A 303 6.77 13.22 10.40
CA PRO A 303 8.20 13.43 10.66
C PRO A 303 8.51 13.40 12.16
N GLU A 304 9.71 12.94 12.53
CA GLU A 304 10.13 12.85 13.95
C GLU A 304 10.02 14.20 14.69
N GLU A 305 10.31 15.29 14.01
CA GLU A 305 10.25 16.67 14.54
C GLU A 305 8.84 17.11 14.95
N GLN A 306 7.80 16.44 14.46
CA GLN A 306 6.38 16.76 14.70
C GLN A 306 5.66 15.70 15.56
N ARG A 307 6.42 14.74 16.13
CA ARG A 307 5.85 13.65 16.94
C ARG A 307 5.74 13.95 18.43
N GLY A 308 6.20 15.15 18.85
CA GLY A 308 6.21 15.62 20.23
C GLY A 308 4.87 16.09 20.75
#